data_9d763d95bd128e35a34ff0331b1a569a
#
_entry.id   9d763d95bd128e35a34ff0331b1a569a
#
_cell.length_a   1.000
_cell.length_b   1.000
_cell.length_c   1.000
_cell.angle_alpha   90.00
_cell.angle_beta   90.00
_cell.angle_gamma   90.00
#
_symmetry.space_group_name_H-M   'P 1'
#
loop_
_entity.id
_entity.type
_entity.pdbx_description
1 polymer ?
#
loop_
_entity_poly.entity_id
_entity_poly.type
_entity_poly.pdbx_seq_one_letter_code
_entity_poly.pdbx_strand_id
1 'polypeptide(L)'
;MLNKPKEVQVTPTNSTADTVEQMVYPVDKHRKSELLAYLIGSRNWQQVLVFTKTKQGSDELVKELKKDGIKAASINGDKSQGARLRALEEFKTGKVRALIATDVAARGLDIEQLECVINYELPFKAEDYVHRIGRTGRAGHTGKAISLMSMDEEYLLKAIETLLDTRLPQEWLQGYEPDPNAPLKEDRPRQSRGRSSDKRKMKAKLKIHANRGKNKR
;
A
#
# COMPACT_ATOMS: atom_id res chain seq x y z
N MET A 1 36.60 7.27 4.56
CA MET A 1 35.57 7.08 5.64
C MET A 1 35.17 8.46 6.12
N LEU A 2 33.90 8.86 5.92
CA LEU A 2 33.34 10.11 6.42
C LEU A 2 33.11 9.96 7.94
N ASN A 3 33.85 10.75 8.72
CA ASN A 3 33.68 10.79 10.18
C ASN A 3 32.44 11.63 10.50
N LYS A 4 31.34 10.98 10.98
CA LYS A 4 30.07 11.57 11.42
C LYS A 4 29.46 12.50 10.36
N PRO A 5 28.79 11.95 9.32
CA PRO A 5 28.05 12.79 8.40
C PRO A 5 26.96 13.54 9.18
N LYS A 6 26.94 14.86 9.03
CA LYS A 6 25.88 15.70 9.58
C LYS A 6 24.70 15.60 8.61
N GLU A 7 23.62 14.98 9.03
CA GLU A 7 22.40 14.91 8.25
C GLU A 7 21.75 16.30 8.25
N VAL A 8 21.83 16.99 7.10
CA VAL A 8 21.15 18.27 6.91
C VAL A 8 19.81 17.98 6.26
N GLN A 9 18.75 17.92 7.04
CA GLN A 9 17.39 17.94 6.51
C GLN A 9 17.11 19.35 5.99
N VAL A 10 17.07 19.49 4.67
CA VAL A 10 16.90 20.79 4.00
C VAL A 10 15.42 21.23 3.94
N THR A 11 14.48 20.32 4.21
CA THR A 11 13.05 20.63 4.21
C THR A 11 12.39 20.00 5.44
N PRO A 12 11.61 20.75 6.24
CA PRO A 12 10.84 20.16 7.32
C PRO A 12 9.91 19.07 6.78
N THR A 13 9.88 17.93 7.43
CA THR A 13 9.06 16.76 7.03
C THR A 13 7.57 17.11 6.87
N ASN A 14 7.12 18.17 7.53
CA ASN A 14 5.73 18.63 7.55
C ASN A 14 5.36 19.59 6.41
N SER A 15 6.34 20.24 5.73
CA SER A 15 6.03 21.25 4.69
C SER A 15 5.24 20.70 3.50
N THR A 16 5.37 19.41 3.20
CA THR A 16 4.59 18.74 2.15
C THR A 16 3.16 18.47 2.61
N ALA A 17 2.95 18.18 3.90
CA ALA A 17 1.63 17.93 4.45
C ALA A 17 0.75 19.19 4.46
N ASP A 18 1.36 20.38 4.62
CA ASP A 18 0.65 21.67 4.68
C ASP A 18 0.05 22.09 3.32
N THR A 19 0.58 21.58 2.22
CA THR A 19 0.11 21.90 0.86
C THR A 19 -0.88 20.89 0.30
N VAL A 20 -1.22 19.84 1.05
CA VAL A 20 -2.07 18.72 0.62
C VAL A 20 -3.34 18.69 1.48
N GLU A 21 -4.49 18.78 0.83
CA GLU A 21 -5.79 18.53 1.48
C GLU A 21 -5.88 17.02 1.82
N GLN A 22 -5.93 16.72 3.10
CA GLN A 22 -5.91 15.34 3.60
C GLN A 22 -7.28 14.95 4.15
N MET A 23 -7.75 13.74 3.83
CA MET A 23 -9.02 13.20 4.31
C MET A 23 -8.89 11.69 4.59
N VAL A 24 -9.50 11.25 5.67
CA VAL A 24 -9.60 9.82 6.02
C VAL A 24 -11.06 9.39 5.94
N TYR A 25 -11.32 8.30 5.18
CA TYR A 25 -12.61 7.64 5.15
C TYR A 25 -12.53 6.32 5.91
N PRO A 26 -13.10 6.24 7.12
CA PRO A 26 -13.28 4.96 7.80
C PRO A 26 -14.22 4.07 6.99
N VAL A 27 -13.82 2.81 6.75
CA VAL A 27 -14.57 1.86 5.92
C VAL A 27 -14.18 0.42 6.29
N ASP A 28 -15.10 -0.52 6.15
CA ASP A 28 -14.78 -1.93 6.34
C ASP A 28 -13.76 -2.42 5.31
N LYS A 29 -12.82 -3.25 5.76
CA LYS A 29 -11.72 -3.76 4.95
C LYS A 29 -12.18 -4.38 3.63
N HIS A 30 -13.28 -5.13 3.66
CA HIS A 30 -13.83 -5.82 2.49
C HIS A 30 -14.55 -4.89 1.51
N ARG A 31 -14.89 -3.67 1.93
CA ARG A 31 -15.55 -2.65 1.11
C ARG A 31 -14.62 -1.57 0.57
N LYS A 32 -13.32 -1.62 0.91
CA LYS A 32 -12.36 -0.60 0.45
C LYS A 32 -12.27 -0.50 -1.08
N SER A 33 -12.32 -1.62 -1.80
CA SER A 33 -12.26 -1.62 -3.27
C SER A 33 -13.51 -0.98 -3.89
N GLU A 34 -14.69 -1.27 -3.34
CA GLU A 34 -15.95 -0.67 -3.74
C GLU A 34 -15.94 0.85 -3.52
N LEU A 35 -15.52 1.29 -2.33
CA LEU A 35 -15.39 2.72 -2.01
C LEU A 35 -14.38 3.41 -2.93
N LEU A 36 -13.24 2.78 -3.20
CA LEU A 36 -12.23 3.31 -4.12
C LEU A 36 -12.80 3.51 -5.53
N ALA A 37 -13.50 2.50 -6.06
CA ALA A 37 -14.14 2.58 -7.37
C ALA A 37 -15.19 3.69 -7.42
N TYR A 38 -16.01 3.82 -6.37
CA TYR A 38 -16.98 4.90 -6.23
C TYR A 38 -16.30 6.28 -6.24
N LEU A 39 -15.24 6.49 -5.45
CA LEU A 39 -14.52 7.76 -5.38
C LEU A 39 -13.91 8.14 -6.73
N ILE A 40 -13.25 7.20 -7.42
CA ILE A 40 -12.67 7.43 -8.75
C ILE A 40 -13.77 7.80 -9.75
N GLY A 41 -14.89 7.10 -9.73
CA GLY A 41 -16.01 7.33 -10.65
C GLY A 41 -16.73 8.65 -10.37
N SER A 42 -17.17 8.87 -9.13
CA SER A 42 -17.98 10.04 -8.73
C SER A 42 -17.21 11.37 -8.82
N ARG A 43 -15.90 11.34 -8.54
CA ARG A 43 -15.03 12.51 -8.64
C ARG A 43 -14.43 12.68 -10.05
N ASN A 44 -14.70 11.75 -10.95
CA ASN A 44 -14.19 11.70 -12.32
C ASN A 44 -12.66 11.87 -12.45
N TRP A 45 -11.91 11.38 -11.44
CA TRP A 45 -10.44 11.45 -11.48
C TRP A 45 -9.86 10.64 -12.64
N GLN A 46 -8.98 11.27 -13.40
CA GLN A 46 -8.39 10.65 -14.60
C GLN A 46 -7.03 9.98 -14.31
N GLN A 47 -6.30 10.47 -13.31
CA GLN A 47 -5.00 9.93 -12.92
C GLN A 47 -4.91 9.88 -11.39
N VAL A 48 -5.00 8.67 -10.83
CA VAL A 48 -4.94 8.42 -9.40
C VAL A 48 -3.83 7.43 -9.08
N LEU A 49 -2.93 7.81 -8.18
CA LEU A 49 -1.94 6.90 -7.62
C LEU A 49 -2.48 6.28 -6.34
N VAL A 50 -2.55 4.96 -6.31
CA VAL A 50 -3.12 4.19 -5.20
C VAL A 50 -2.04 3.35 -4.54
N PHE A 51 -1.89 3.49 -3.23
CA PHE A 51 -0.89 2.76 -2.45
C PHE A 51 -1.48 1.56 -1.73
N THR A 52 -0.83 0.40 -1.87
CA THR A 52 -1.11 -0.84 -1.15
C THR A 52 0.14 -1.33 -0.40
N LYS A 53 -0.06 -2.12 0.66
CA LYS A 53 1.04 -2.68 1.46
C LYS A 53 1.78 -3.82 0.76
N THR A 54 1.07 -4.63 -0.04
CA THR A 54 1.60 -5.87 -0.58
C THR A 54 1.56 -5.93 -2.10
N LYS A 55 2.49 -6.69 -2.68
CA LYS A 55 2.54 -6.95 -4.12
C LYS A 55 1.28 -7.67 -4.61
N GLN A 56 0.85 -8.70 -3.86
CA GLN A 56 -0.38 -9.45 -4.16
C GLN A 56 -1.61 -8.54 -4.08
N GLY A 57 -1.74 -7.74 -3.01
CA GLY A 57 -2.85 -6.80 -2.86
C GLY A 57 -2.92 -5.78 -4.00
N SER A 58 -1.75 -5.33 -4.52
CA SER A 58 -1.74 -4.44 -5.69
C SER A 58 -2.30 -5.11 -6.95
N ASP A 59 -1.98 -6.38 -7.19
CA ASP A 59 -2.47 -7.12 -8.36
C ASP A 59 -3.95 -7.53 -8.20
N GLU A 60 -4.39 -7.85 -6.99
CA GLU A 60 -5.78 -8.15 -6.68
C GLU A 60 -6.66 -6.91 -6.88
N LEU A 61 -6.24 -5.76 -6.35
CA LEU A 61 -6.97 -4.50 -6.50
C LEU A 61 -7.12 -4.09 -7.96
N VAL A 62 -6.10 -4.31 -8.81
CA VAL A 62 -6.22 -4.09 -10.26
C VAL A 62 -7.34 -4.94 -10.86
N LYS A 63 -7.48 -6.22 -10.44
CA LYS A 63 -8.54 -7.10 -10.95
C LYS A 63 -9.92 -6.63 -10.52
N GLU A 64 -10.06 -6.16 -9.27
CA GLU A 64 -11.33 -5.64 -8.74
C GLU A 64 -11.74 -4.36 -9.46
N LEU A 65 -10.86 -3.37 -9.55
CA LEU A 65 -11.15 -2.13 -10.27
C LEU A 65 -11.52 -2.34 -11.74
N LYS A 66 -10.90 -3.34 -12.40
CA LYS A 66 -11.27 -3.69 -13.77
C LYS A 66 -12.68 -4.26 -13.90
N LYS A 67 -13.18 -4.99 -12.90
CA LYS A 67 -14.58 -5.45 -12.87
C LYS A 67 -15.55 -4.28 -12.81
N ASP A 68 -15.16 -3.21 -12.12
CA ASP A 68 -15.92 -1.96 -12.01
C ASP A 68 -15.69 -1.02 -13.21
N GLY A 69 -15.05 -1.50 -14.28
CA GLY A 69 -14.82 -0.73 -15.51
C GLY A 69 -13.70 0.29 -15.43
N ILE A 70 -12.92 0.31 -14.32
CA ILE A 70 -11.80 1.24 -14.15
C ILE A 70 -10.53 0.64 -14.74
N LYS A 71 -9.94 1.32 -15.72
CA LYS A 71 -8.64 0.93 -16.28
C LYS A 71 -7.55 1.14 -15.25
N ALA A 72 -6.96 0.04 -14.77
CA ALA A 72 -5.96 0.02 -13.73
C ALA A 72 -4.74 -0.82 -14.10
N ALA A 73 -3.57 -0.43 -13.62
CA ALA A 73 -2.32 -1.18 -13.72
C ALA A 73 -1.58 -1.18 -12.39
N SER A 74 -0.76 -2.21 -12.14
CA SER A 74 0.05 -2.30 -10.91
C SER A 74 1.55 -2.16 -11.20
N ILE A 75 2.24 -1.52 -10.25
CA ILE A 75 3.70 -1.48 -10.17
C ILE A 75 4.12 -2.04 -8.81
N ASN A 76 4.79 -3.20 -8.81
CA ASN A 76 5.32 -3.83 -7.62
C ASN A 76 6.66 -4.54 -7.92
N GLY A 77 7.31 -5.07 -6.90
CA GLY A 77 8.64 -5.68 -7.03
C GLY A 77 8.69 -6.99 -7.83
N ASP A 78 7.53 -7.61 -8.13
CA ASP A 78 7.48 -8.84 -8.93
C ASP A 78 7.33 -8.56 -10.43
N LYS A 79 7.10 -7.29 -10.79
CA LYS A 79 7.03 -6.87 -12.20
C LYS A 79 8.42 -6.67 -12.78
N SER A 80 8.63 -7.12 -14.00
CA SER A 80 9.84 -6.80 -14.76
C SER A 80 9.97 -5.29 -14.99
N GLN A 81 11.18 -4.80 -15.21
CA GLN A 81 11.41 -3.39 -15.49
C GLN A 81 10.62 -2.89 -16.70
N GLY A 82 10.53 -3.70 -17.77
CA GLY A 82 9.73 -3.37 -18.96
C GLY A 82 8.23 -3.27 -18.65
N ALA A 83 7.69 -4.14 -17.80
CA ALA A 83 6.28 -4.06 -17.38
C ALA A 83 6.00 -2.82 -16.52
N ARG A 84 6.95 -2.45 -15.65
CA ARG A 84 6.83 -1.24 -14.82
C ARG A 84 6.86 0.03 -15.68
N LEU A 85 7.78 0.12 -16.65
CA LEU A 85 7.86 1.27 -17.56
C LEU A 85 6.60 1.40 -18.41
N ARG A 86 6.06 0.28 -18.92
CA ARG A 86 4.81 0.27 -19.68
C ARG A 86 3.64 0.76 -18.84
N ALA A 87 3.47 0.24 -17.62
CA ALA A 87 2.40 0.67 -16.73
C ALA A 87 2.48 2.17 -16.40
N LEU A 88 3.69 2.68 -16.20
CA LEU A 88 3.94 4.10 -15.96
C LEU A 88 3.59 4.95 -17.19
N GLU A 89 3.99 4.52 -18.39
CA GLU A 89 3.68 5.21 -19.64
C GLU A 89 2.18 5.22 -19.93
N GLU A 90 1.50 4.09 -19.74
CA GLU A 90 0.05 3.99 -19.88
C GLU A 90 -0.70 4.88 -18.88
N PHE A 91 -0.16 5.06 -17.68
CA PHE A 91 -0.70 5.98 -16.69
C PHE A 91 -0.46 7.44 -17.07
N LYS A 92 0.77 7.82 -17.46
CA LYS A 92 1.10 9.18 -17.91
C LYS A 92 0.30 9.61 -19.14
N THR A 93 0.01 8.69 -20.05
CA THR A 93 -0.79 8.96 -21.27
C THR A 93 -2.30 8.88 -21.05
N GLY A 94 -2.76 8.61 -19.83
CA GLY A 94 -4.19 8.50 -19.51
C GLY A 94 -4.88 7.24 -20.04
N LYS A 95 -4.13 6.27 -20.59
CA LYS A 95 -4.67 4.95 -20.96
C LYS A 95 -5.11 4.15 -19.74
N VAL A 96 -4.49 4.38 -18.61
CA VAL A 96 -4.80 3.82 -17.29
C VAL A 96 -5.16 4.95 -16.34
N ARG A 97 -6.31 4.85 -15.67
CA ARG A 97 -6.79 5.85 -14.70
C ARG A 97 -6.20 5.66 -13.30
N ALA A 98 -6.03 4.40 -12.87
CA ALA A 98 -5.52 4.08 -11.55
C ALA A 98 -4.20 3.31 -11.65
N LEU A 99 -3.13 3.86 -11.09
CA LEU A 99 -1.85 3.17 -10.94
C LEU A 99 -1.73 2.70 -9.50
N ILE A 100 -1.69 1.39 -9.30
CA ILE A 100 -1.59 0.77 -7.98
C ILE A 100 -0.13 0.43 -7.70
N ALA A 101 0.45 0.96 -6.62
CA ALA A 101 1.85 0.79 -6.30
C ALA A 101 2.09 0.37 -4.85
N THR A 102 3.16 -0.38 -4.62
CA THR A 102 3.74 -0.54 -3.29
C THR A 102 4.78 0.55 -3.03
N ASP A 103 5.05 0.90 -1.77
CA ASP A 103 6.00 1.95 -1.40
C ASP A 103 7.37 1.78 -2.07
N VAL A 104 7.92 0.56 -2.03
CA VAL A 104 9.22 0.24 -2.63
C VAL A 104 9.22 0.47 -4.14
N ALA A 105 8.12 0.14 -4.82
CA ALA A 105 8.04 0.27 -6.26
C ALA A 105 7.73 1.71 -6.72
N ALA A 106 7.09 2.49 -5.87
CA ALA A 106 6.77 3.89 -6.14
C ALA A 106 7.98 4.83 -5.96
N ARG A 107 8.98 4.40 -5.18
CA ARG A 107 10.21 5.17 -5.02
C ARG A 107 10.97 5.27 -6.35
N GLY A 108 11.38 6.49 -6.70
CA GLY A 108 12.11 6.76 -7.94
C GLY A 108 11.24 6.75 -9.20
N LEU A 109 9.91 6.61 -9.07
CA LEU A 109 9.02 6.87 -10.20
C LEU A 109 8.91 8.38 -10.40
N ASP A 110 9.07 8.79 -11.64
CA ASP A 110 8.81 10.16 -12.09
C ASP A 110 7.29 10.35 -12.26
N ILE A 111 6.60 10.44 -11.11
CA ILE A 111 5.17 10.72 -10.99
C ILE A 111 5.03 11.82 -9.96
N GLU A 112 4.71 13.00 -10.41
CA GLU A 112 4.52 14.16 -9.57
C GLU A 112 3.31 14.96 -10.06
N GLN A 113 2.83 15.90 -9.23
CA GLN A 113 1.72 16.81 -9.56
C GLN A 113 0.40 16.09 -9.85
N LEU A 114 0.18 14.94 -9.21
CA LEU A 114 -1.10 14.25 -9.32
C LEU A 114 -2.20 15.06 -8.63
N GLU A 115 -3.40 15.01 -9.21
CA GLU A 115 -4.60 15.58 -8.61
C GLU A 115 -4.93 14.92 -7.28
N CYS A 116 -4.79 13.58 -7.23
CA CYS A 116 -5.13 12.80 -6.05
C CYS A 116 -4.18 11.61 -5.84
N VAL A 117 -3.83 11.40 -4.57
CA VAL A 117 -3.16 10.20 -4.07
C VAL A 117 -4.08 9.49 -3.10
N ILE A 118 -4.19 8.17 -3.21
CA ILE A 118 -5.03 7.36 -2.31
C ILE A 118 -4.18 6.33 -1.58
N ASN A 119 -4.24 6.38 -0.25
CA ASN A 119 -3.76 5.31 0.62
C ASN A 119 -4.89 4.29 0.77
N TYR A 120 -4.93 3.28 -0.10
CA TYR A 120 -5.87 2.16 0.01
C TYR A 120 -5.64 1.36 1.29
N GLU A 121 -4.38 1.26 1.68
CA GLU A 121 -3.93 0.76 2.98
C GLU A 121 -2.93 1.76 3.58
N LEU A 122 -3.06 2.06 4.87
CA LEU A 122 -2.13 2.94 5.56
C LEU A 122 -0.73 2.29 5.62
N PRO A 123 0.36 3.04 5.49
CA PRO A 123 1.72 2.49 5.55
C PRO A 123 2.06 1.99 6.95
N PHE A 124 2.96 1.01 7.04
CA PHE A 124 3.48 0.55 8.35
C PHE A 124 4.37 1.58 9.04
N LYS A 125 5.07 2.40 8.27
CA LYS A 125 5.92 3.49 8.77
C LYS A 125 5.24 4.81 8.50
N ALA A 126 5.09 5.63 9.53
CA ALA A 126 4.44 6.93 9.38
C ALA A 126 5.17 7.86 8.39
N GLU A 127 6.50 7.74 8.27
CA GLU A 127 7.30 8.53 7.33
C GLU A 127 6.96 8.22 5.87
N ASP A 128 6.60 6.96 5.56
CA ASP A 128 6.18 6.59 4.21
C ASP A 128 4.87 7.31 3.80
N TYR A 129 4.02 7.68 4.76
CA TYR A 129 2.83 8.48 4.49
C TYR A 129 3.18 9.83 3.85
N VAL A 130 4.15 10.54 4.41
CA VAL A 130 4.60 11.84 3.88
C VAL A 130 5.17 11.67 2.47
N HIS A 131 5.94 10.61 2.23
CA HIS A 131 6.49 10.30 0.90
C HIS A 131 5.39 9.97 -0.13
N ARG A 132 4.29 9.34 0.30
CA ARG A 132 3.15 9.04 -0.57
C ARG A 132 2.40 10.30 -0.95
N ILE A 133 2.02 11.12 0.04
CA ILE A 133 1.25 12.34 -0.22
C ILE A 133 2.09 13.38 -0.98
N GLY A 134 3.42 13.35 -0.86
CA GLY A 134 4.33 14.18 -1.64
C GLY A 134 4.33 13.93 -3.15
N ARG A 135 3.47 13.03 -3.67
CA ARG A 135 3.22 12.86 -5.11
C ARG A 135 2.14 13.81 -5.64
N THR A 136 1.49 14.54 -4.75
CA THR A 136 0.50 15.59 -5.06
C THR A 136 0.89 16.88 -4.34
N GLY A 137 0.19 17.98 -4.57
CA GLY A 137 0.37 19.23 -3.83
C GLY A 137 1.69 19.96 -4.08
N ARG A 138 2.19 19.97 -5.32
CA ARG A 138 3.45 20.67 -5.68
C ARG A 138 3.19 21.86 -6.61
N ALA A 139 4.19 22.74 -6.70
CA ALA A 139 4.21 23.89 -7.63
C ALA A 139 3.02 24.86 -7.49
N GLY A 140 2.55 25.08 -6.26
CA GLY A 140 1.46 26.04 -5.99
C GLY A 140 0.06 25.49 -6.23
N HIS A 141 -0.09 24.21 -6.58
CA HIS A 141 -1.39 23.55 -6.68
C HIS A 141 -1.70 22.76 -5.42
N THR A 142 -2.91 22.90 -4.90
CA THR A 142 -3.40 22.11 -3.78
C THR A 142 -3.68 20.68 -4.26
N GLY A 143 -2.96 19.70 -3.70
CA GLY A 143 -3.20 18.29 -3.97
C GLY A 143 -4.18 17.68 -2.98
N LYS A 144 -4.69 16.49 -3.30
CA LYS A 144 -5.56 15.71 -2.42
C LYS A 144 -4.95 14.38 -2.04
N ALA A 145 -4.98 14.06 -0.75
CA ALA A 145 -4.59 12.77 -0.21
C ALA A 145 -5.75 12.14 0.54
N ILE A 146 -6.21 11.00 0.07
CA ILE A 146 -7.31 10.26 0.68
C ILE A 146 -6.78 8.96 1.27
N SER A 147 -7.18 8.66 2.49
CA SER A 147 -6.85 7.42 3.17
C SER A 147 -8.09 6.60 3.46
N LEU A 148 -8.15 5.36 3.00
CA LEU A 148 -9.21 4.41 3.33
C LEU A 148 -8.76 3.60 4.54
N MET A 149 -9.33 3.88 5.70
CA MET A 149 -8.92 3.27 6.96
C MET A 149 -9.93 2.22 7.42
N SER A 150 -9.47 0.99 7.63
CA SER A 150 -10.26 -0.02 8.36
C SER A 150 -9.89 -0.02 9.85
N MET A 151 -10.79 -0.52 10.68
CA MET A 151 -10.63 -0.49 12.15
C MET A 151 -9.32 -1.13 12.63
N ASP A 152 -8.85 -2.17 11.94
CA ASP A 152 -7.55 -2.81 12.23
C ASP A 152 -6.33 -1.94 11.91
N GLU A 153 -6.51 -0.79 11.26
CA GLU A 153 -5.46 0.16 10.90
C GLU A 153 -5.45 1.44 11.77
N GLU A 154 -6.35 1.57 12.74
CA GLU A 154 -6.45 2.78 13.58
C GLU A 154 -5.12 3.14 14.26
N TYR A 155 -4.35 2.13 14.69
CA TYR A 155 -3.04 2.35 15.31
C TYR A 155 -2.01 2.97 14.34
N LEU A 156 -2.12 2.68 13.04
CA LEU A 156 -1.28 3.28 12.00
C LEU A 156 -1.66 4.75 11.79
N LEU A 157 -2.96 5.05 11.79
CA LEU A 157 -3.44 6.44 11.71
C LEU A 157 -2.90 7.27 12.88
N LYS A 158 -2.99 6.75 14.11
CA LYS A 158 -2.45 7.41 15.31
C LYS A 158 -0.94 7.69 15.20
N ALA A 159 -0.17 6.76 14.64
CA ALA A 159 1.26 6.96 14.40
C ALA A 159 1.54 8.05 13.38
N ILE A 160 0.75 8.13 12.30
CA ILE A 160 0.83 9.18 11.28
C ILE A 160 0.46 10.54 11.88
N GLU A 161 -0.63 10.65 12.61
CA GLU A 161 -1.06 11.87 13.29
C GLU A 161 -0.02 12.38 14.30
N THR A 162 0.63 11.46 15.02
CA THR A 162 1.73 11.80 15.93
C THR A 162 2.93 12.36 15.18
N LEU A 163 3.30 11.78 14.03
CA LEU A 163 4.39 12.28 13.19
C LEU A 163 4.09 13.67 12.62
N LEU A 164 2.84 13.90 12.19
CA LEU A 164 2.41 15.16 11.59
C LEU A 164 2.10 16.24 12.64
N ASP A 165 2.06 15.88 13.92
CA ASP A 165 1.60 16.74 15.02
C ASP A 165 0.23 17.37 14.75
N THR A 166 -0.66 16.63 14.09
CA THR A 166 -1.99 17.09 13.74
C THR A 166 -2.98 15.93 13.62
N ARG A 167 -4.25 16.21 13.88
CA ARG A 167 -5.34 15.26 13.63
C ARG A 167 -5.78 15.34 12.18
N LEU A 168 -5.87 14.19 11.51
CA LEU A 168 -6.38 14.13 10.16
C LEU A 168 -7.92 14.17 10.18
N PRO A 169 -8.55 15.00 9.32
CA PRO A 169 -10.00 15.00 9.19
C PRO A 169 -10.52 13.62 8.82
N GLN A 170 -11.55 13.16 9.53
CA GLN A 170 -12.24 11.90 9.25
C GLN A 170 -13.68 12.20 8.86
N GLU A 171 -14.13 11.61 7.79
CA GLU A 171 -15.50 11.74 7.28
C GLU A 171 -16.06 10.37 6.95
N TRP A 172 -17.29 10.10 7.34
CA TRP A 172 -18.03 8.90 6.93
C TRP A 172 -18.77 9.17 5.63
N LEU A 173 -18.50 8.35 4.64
CA LEU A 173 -19.23 8.43 3.39
C LEU A 173 -20.53 7.65 3.51
N GLN A 174 -21.65 8.30 3.21
CA GLN A 174 -22.97 7.70 3.30
C GLN A 174 -23.04 6.39 2.49
N GLY A 175 -23.44 5.31 3.14
CA GLY A 175 -23.53 3.97 2.57
C GLY A 175 -22.23 3.15 2.65
N TYR A 176 -21.15 3.72 3.19
CA TYR A 176 -19.86 3.05 3.38
C TYR A 176 -19.39 3.06 4.84
N GLU A 177 -20.26 3.44 5.75
CA GLU A 177 -19.97 3.47 7.18
C GLU A 177 -19.50 2.10 7.66
N PRO A 178 -18.45 2.01 8.50
CA PRO A 178 -18.02 0.76 9.09
C PRO A 178 -19.13 0.13 9.93
N ASP A 179 -19.30 -1.18 9.82
CA ASP A 179 -20.17 -1.93 10.72
C ASP A 179 -19.53 -2.02 12.11
N PRO A 180 -20.12 -1.40 13.16
CA PRO A 180 -19.56 -1.45 14.51
C PRO A 180 -19.53 -2.87 15.09
N ASN A 181 -20.30 -3.81 14.54
CA ASN A 181 -20.34 -5.21 14.95
C ASN A 181 -19.54 -6.13 14.02
N ALA A 182 -18.87 -5.58 13.00
CA ALA A 182 -18.04 -6.39 12.12
C ALA A 182 -16.97 -7.13 12.93
N PRO A 183 -16.84 -8.46 12.83
CA PRO A 183 -15.81 -9.18 13.54
C PRO A 183 -14.45 -8.68 13.06
N LEU A 184 -13.67 -8.11 13.97
CA LEU A 184 -12.26 -7.83 13.71
C LEU A 184 -11.60 -9.18 13.37
N LYS A 185 -11.38 -9.46 12.11
CA LYS A 185 -10.54 -10.58 11.71
C LYS A 185 -9.14 -10.21 12.19
N GLU A 186 -8.80 -10.72 13.38
CA GLU A 186 -7.42 -10.71 13.82
C GLU A 186 -6.59 -11.28 12.66
N ASP A 187 -5.69 -10.50 12.11
CA ASP A 187 -4.57 -10.98 11.33
C ASP A 187 -3.72 -11.84 12.27
N ARG A 188 -4.16 -13.08 12.53
CA ARG A 188 -3.33 -14.05 13.23
C ARG A 188 -2.05 -14.15 12.42
N PRO A 189 -0.88 -13.85 13.01
CA PRO A 189 0.37 -14.01 12.31
C PRO A 189 0.36 -15.45 11.78
N ARG A 190 0.48 -15.61 10.47
CA ARG A 190 0.61 -16.95 9.85
C ARG A 190 1.74 -17.63 10.57
N GLN A 191 1.40 -18.54 11.49
CA GLN A 191 2.38 -19.43 12.10
C GLN A 191 3.14 -20.05 10.94
N SER A 192 4.42 -19.73 10.88
CA SER A 192 5.32 -20.23 9.84
C SER A 192 5.24 -21.76 9.84
N ARG A 193 4.52 -22.34 8.88
CA ARG A 193 4.46 -23.78 8.63
C ARG A 193 5.82 -24.38 8.24
N GLY A 194 6.92 -23.62 8.40
CA GLY A 194 8.26 -23.99 7.97
C GLY A 194 9.00 -24.99 8.84
N ARG A 195 8.63 -25.18 10.11
CA ARG A 195 9.43 -26.03 11.01
C ARG A 195 8.99 -27.49 11.11
N SER A 196 7.78 -27.85 10.74
CA SER A 196 7.29 -29.25 10.86
C SER A 196 7.64 -30.10 9.64
N SER A 197 7.69 -29.52 8.43
CA SER A 197 8.04 -30.26 7.22
C SER A 197 9.53 -30.63 7.15
N ASP A 198 10.41 -29.75 7.63
CA ASP A 198 11.86 -30.01 7.63
C ASP A 198 12.24 -31.05 8.68
N LYS A 199 11.62 -31.07 9.85
CA LYS A 199 11.81 -32.16 10.84
C LYS A 199 11.33 -33.49 10.30
N ARG A 200 10.25 -33.57 9.51
CA ARG A 200 9.76 -34.80 8.89
C ARG A 200 10.69 -35.27 7.78
N LYS A 201 11.21 -34.39 6.94
CA LYS A 201 12.21 -34.71 5.90
C LYS A 201 13.54 -35.14 6.49
N MET A 202 13.97 -34.53 7.58
CA MET A 202 15.21 -34.88 8.27
C MET A 202 15.09 -36.25 8.96
N LYS A 203 13.97 -36.56 9.63
CA LYS A 203 13.70 -37.92 10.18
C LYS A 203 13.60 -38.99 9.10
N ALA A 204 13.04 -38.69 7.93
CA ALA A 204 12.99 -39.64 6.81
C ALA A 204 14.39 -39.94 6.24
N LYS A 205 15.25 -38.91 6.06
CA LYS A 205 16.65 -39.09 5.63
C LYS A 205 17.47 -39.92 6.64
N LEU A 206 17.32 -39.70 7.95
CA LEU A 206 17.98 -40.47 8.99
C LEU A 206 17.54 -41.94 9.00
N LYS A 207 16.27 -42.28 8.77
CA LYS A 207 15.78 -43.66 8.64
C LYS A 207 16.36 -44.39 7.40
N ILE A 208 16.54 -43.68 6.29
CA ILE A 208 17.12 -44.26 5.06
C ILE A 208 18.61 -44.59 5.28
N HIS A 209 19.36 -43.75 5.98
CA HIS A 209 20.77 -44.02 6.30
C HIS A 209 20.95 -45.13 7.33
N ALA A 210 20.07 -45.25 8.33
CA ALA A 210 20.12 -46.32 9.33
C ALA A 210 19.82 -47.71 8.73
N ASN A 211 19.00 -47.82 7.69
CA ASN A 211 18.70 -49.08 7.02
C ASN A 211 19.77 -49.54 6.00
N ARG A 212 20.59 -48.61 5.46
CA ARG A 212 21.70 -48.96 4.56
C ARG A 212 22.88 -49.64 5.29
N GLY A 213 22.99 -49.44 6.60
CA GLY A 213 24.04 -50.12 7.41
C GLY A 213 23.74 -51.55 7.83
N LYS A 214 22.49 -52.04 7.66
CA LYS A 214 22.10 -53.41 8.10
C LYS A 214 22.12 -54.49 7.00
N ASN A 215 22.36 -54.09 5.74
CA ASN A 215 22.39 -55.03 4.61
C ASN A 215 23.83 -55.38 4.11
N LYS A 216 24.85 -55.22 4.95
CA LYS A 216 26.20 -55.71 4.69
C LYS A 216 26.62 -56.57 5.88
N ARG A 217 26.13 -57.78 5.92
CA ARG A 217 26.71 -58.96 6.56
C ARG A 217 26.19 -60.19 5.83
#